data_842562443895f02fd685d8ea72c2c832
#
_entry.id   842562443895f02fd685d8ea72c2c832
#
_cell.length_a   1.000
_cell.length_b   1.000
_cell.length_c   1.000
_cell.angle_alpha   90.00
_cell.angle_beta   90.00
_cell.angle_gamma   90.00
#
_symmetry.space_group_name_H-M   'P 1'
#
loop_
_entity.id
_entity.type
_entity.pdbx_description
1 polymer ?
#
loop_
_entity_poly.entity_id
_entity_poly.type
_entity_poly.pdbx_seq_one_letter_code
_entity_poly.pdbx_strand_id
1 'polypeptide(L)'
;MRIAQITDTHMRARGELWKGRVDPAATLARLVAALNRIGPDLVVHTGDVADSADREDGAPQYAVAADILSGLKAPLRLLPGNHDTRAGLGAAFGRPGDGFLGFSEEARGLRLVGLDTLEPGRTGGRLCADRLKLLEAVPRGGPVLIFMHHPPCPMGLPFMDGFPFEGGAALARAIAGREVLRIACGHVHADVERHWAGTLVSAAPAASAQLPVDLPAFAESPRGLPAGFTVEPLRIRLHDWDGATLTVKTVMVEAVEGPYPFPP
;
A
#
# COMPACT_ATOMS: atom_id res chain seq x y z
N MET A 1 3.51 3.99 -19.14
CA MET A 1 3.58 4.58 -17.79
C MET A 1 3.87 3.49 -16.80
N ARG A 2 4.85 3.69 -15.95
CA ARG A 2 5.20 2.75 -14.88
C ARG A 2 4.88 3.36 -13.53
N ILE A 3 4.06 2.69 -12.74
CA ILE A 3 3.72 3.08 -11.37
C ILE A 3 4.34 2.05 -10.44
N ALA A 4 5.11 2.50 -9.46
CA ALA A 4 5.62 1.63 -8.41
C ALA A 4 4.73 1.78 -7.16
N GLN A 5 4.25 0.67 -6.64
CA GLN A 5 3.54 0.62 -5.37
C GLN A 5 4.47 0.09 -4.29
N ILE A 6 4.55 0.82 -3.19
CA ILE A 6 5.15 0.42 -1.91
C ILE A 6 4.10 0.56 -0.82
N THR A 7 4.26 -0.17 0.29
CA THR A 7 3.27 -0.19 1.36
C THR A 7 3.87 -0.64 2.69
N ASP A 8 3.23 -0.33 3.79
CA ASP A 8 3.50 -0.92 5.11
C ASP A 8 4.99 -0.78 5.50
N THR A 9 5.49 0.44 5.45
CA THR A 9 6.89 0.75 5.81
C THR A 9 7.11 0.76 7.32
N HIS A 10 6.05 1.00 8.10
CA HIS A 10 6.06 0.99 9.57
C HIS A 10 7.25 1.73 10.16
N MET A 11 7.43 2.99 9.73
CA MET A 11 8.54 3.81 10.20
C MET A 11 8.50 4.01 11.70
N ARG A 12 9.68 3.92 12.31
CA ARG A 12 9.95 4.24 13.71
C ARG A 12 10.80 5.50 13.79
N ALA A 13 10.96 6.04 14.98
CA ALA A 13 11.93 7.10 15.19
C ALA A 13 13.34 6.61 14.81
N ARG A 14 14.21 7.54 14.45
CA ARG A 14 15.56 7.19 13.94
C ARG A 14 16.32 6.34 14.95
N GLY A 15 16.82 5.19 14.49
CA GLY A 15 17.56 4.23 15.31
C GLY A 15 16.70 3.19 16.05
N GLU A 16 15.38 3.30 15.96
CA GLU A 16 14.48 2.29 16.54
C GLU A 16 14.19 1.17 15.54
N LEU A 17 14.15 -0.06 16.04
CA LEU A 17 13.79 -1.22 15.25
C LEU A 17 12.28 -1.53 15.34
N TRP A 18 11.67 -1.82 14.21
CA TRP A 18 10.33 -2.39 14.18
C TRP A 18 10.38 -3.82 14.71
N LYS A 19 9.54 -4.11 15.72
CA LYS A 19 9.48 -5.41 16.43
C LYS A 19 10.87 -5.94 16.88
N GLY A 20 11.82 -5.05 17.14
CA GLY A 20 13.17 -5.42 17.56
C GLY A 20 14.03 -6.14 16.50
N ARG A 21 13.63 -6.12 15.23
CA ARG A 21 14.26 -6.91 14.16
C ARG A 21 14.56 -6.12 12.90
N VAL A 22 13.63 -5.30 12.42
CA VAL A 22 13.74 -4.60 11.15
C VAL A 22 14.13 -3.14 11.41
N ASP A 23 15.13 -2.64 10.74
CA ASP A 23 15.44 -1.21 10.66
C ASP A 23 14.60 -0.61 9.50
N PRO A 24 13.46 0.06 9.79
CA PRO A 24 12.60 0.57 8.73
C PRO A 24 13.25 1.73 7.97
N ALA A 25 14.11 2.52 8.61
CA ALA A 25 14.81 3.61 7.95
C ALA A 25 15.81 3.09 6.92
N ALA A 26 16.64 2.11 7.29
CA ALA A 26 17.56 1.46 6.35
C ALA A 26 16.81 0.74 5.22
N THR A 27 15.68 0.10 5.53
CA THR A 27 14.83 -0.57 4.55
C THR A 27 14.25 0.41 3.54
N LEU A 28 13.66 1.52 4.01
CA LEU A 28 13.08 2.55 3.13
C LEU A 28 14.16 3.23 2.27
N ALA A 29 15.35 3.47 2.82
CA ALA A 29 16.46 4.04 2.05
C ALA A 29 16.89 3.11 0.89
N ARG A 30 16.94 1.79 1.12
CA ARG A 30 17.21 0.80 0.06
C ARG A 30 16.10 0.79 -1.00
N LEU A 31 14.83 0.90 -0.57
CA LEU A 31 13.69 1.02 -1.49
C LEU A 31 13.79 2.26 -2.37
N VAL A 32 14.07 3.44 -1.78
CA VAL A 32 14.23 4.68 -2.53
C VAL A 32 15.37 4.58 -3.55
N ALA A 33 16.51 4.00 -3.15
CA ALA A 33 17.63 3.78 -4.07
C ALA A 33 17.23 2.85 -5.24
N ALA A 34 16.49 1.78 -4.95
CA ALA A 34 16.00 0.85 -5.98
C ALA A 34 14.97 1.50 -6.89
N LEU A 35 14.01 2.24 -6.34
CA LEU A 35 13.01 2.99 -7.11
C LEU A 35 13.66 3.99 -8.06
N ASN A 36 14.69 4.71 -7.59
CA ASN A 36 15.44 5.64 -8.42
C ASN A 36 16.22 4.97 -9.55
N ARG A 37 16.64 3.69 -9.40
CA ARG A 37 17.25 2.89 -10.49
C ARG A 37 16.20 2.38 -11.47
N ILE A 38 15.03 1.97 -10.97
CA ILE A 38 13.90 1.47 -11.80
C ILE A 38 13.31 2.59 -12.64
N GLY A 39 13.28 3.82 -12.10
CA GLY A 39 12.78 5.01 -12.77
C GLY A 39 11.27 4.94 -13.06
N PRO A 40 10.39 4.73 -12.08
CA PRO A 40 8.95 4.79 -12.31
C PRO A 40 8.51 6.21 -12.63
N ASP A 41 7.41 6.36 -13.36
CA ASP A 41 6.77 7.66 -13.60
C ASP A 41 6.05 8.21 -12.35
N LEU A 42 5.67 7.30 -11.44
CA LEU A 42 4.96 7.61 -10.19
C LEU A 42 5.26 6.55 -9.13
N VAL A 43 5.40 6.98 -7.88
CA VAL A 43 5.40 6.09 -6.72
C VAL A 43 4.11 6.31 -5.94
N VAL A 44 3.42 5.22 -5.58
CA VAL A 44 2.25 5.24 -4.69
C VAL A 44 2.58 4.45 -3.43
N HIS A 45 2.48 5.10 -2.28
CA HIS A 45 2.56 4.46 -0.97
C HIS A 45 1.13 4.22 -0.46
N THR A 46 0.76 2.96 -0.31
CA THR A 46 -0.62 2.58 0.01
C THR A 46 -0.92 2.46 1.51
N GLY A 47 -0.15 3.16 2.36
CA GLY A 47 -0.47 3.33 3.78
C GLY A 47 0.44 2.56 4.74
N ASP A 48 0.20 2.78 6.03
CA ASP A 48 1.05 2.36 7.13
C ASP A 48 2.49 2.87 6.94
N VAL A 49 2.57 4.20 6.77
CA VAL A 49 3.85 4.92 6.68
C VAL A 49 4.55 4.90 8.03
N ALA A 50 3.85 5.30 9.11
CA ALA A 50 4.31 5.20 10.49
C ALA A 50 3.87 3.87 11.11
N ASP A 51 4.53 3.45 12.22
CA ASP A 51 4.18 2.21 12.93
C ASP A 51 3.12 2.41 14.02
N SER A 52 3.12 3.55 14.68
CA SER A 52 2.33 3.75 15.89
C SER A 52 1.78 5.16 16.06
N ALA A 53 1.69 5.93 14.99
CA ALA A 53 1.17 7.30 15.04
C ALA A 53 -0.31 7.37 15.49
N ASP A 54 -1.03 6.26 15.42
CA ASP A 54 -2.38 6.10 15.94
C ASP A 54 -2.47 6.03 17.49
N ARG A 55 -1.33 5.74 18.15
CA ARG A 55 -1.26 5.47 19.61
C ARG A 55 -0.26 6.34 20.35
N GLU A 56 0.68 6.96 19.67
CA GLU A 56 1.72 7.82 20.25
C GLU A 56 2.01 9.01 19.33
N ASP A 57 2.92 9.91 19.72
CA ASP A 57 3.36 10.99 18.85
C ASP A 57 4.08 10.41 17.59
N GLY A 58 3.41 10.48 16.46
CA GLY A 58 3.92 10.00 15.18
C GLY A 58 4.89 10.97 14.49
N ALA A 59 5.03 12.20 14.97
CA ALA A 59 5.83 13.22 14.30
C ALA A 59 7.29 12.78 14.05
N PRO A 60 8.02 12.14 14.97
CA PRO A 60 9.37 11.64 14.72
C PRO A 60 9.39 10.55 13.63
N GLN A 61 8.38 9.68 13.57
CA GLN A 61 8.28 8.60 12.60
C GLN A 61 8.04 9.17 11.19
N TYR A 62 7.10 10.12 11.06
CA TYR A 62 6.85 10.80 9.80
C TYR A 62 8.02 11.67 9.34
N ALA A 63 8.74 12.32 10.25
CA ALA A 63 9.92 13.09 9.91
C ALA A 63 11.01 12.22 9.25
N VAL A 64 11.26 11.03 9.79
CA VAL A 64 12.20 10.06 9.20
C VAL A 64 11.71 9.58 7.83
N ALA A 65 10.40 9.25 7.71
CA ALA A 65 9.82 8.86 6.44
C ALA A 65 9.96 9.96 5.37
N ALA A 66 9.60 11.19 5.72
CA ALA A 66 9.66 12.33 4.81
C ALA A 66 11.10 12.65 4.37
N ASP A 67 12.06 12.63 5.31
CA ASP A 67 13.48 12.82 5.01
C ASP A 67 13.95 11.82 3.94
N ILE A 68 13.69 10.53 4.14
CA ILE A 68 14.15 9.48 3.22
C ILE A 68 13.38 9.52 1.89
N LEU A 69 12.06 9.70 1.92
CA LEU A 69 11.23 9.74 0.71
C LEU A 69 11.48 11.02 -0.11
N SER A 70 12.02 12.09 0.48
CA SER A 70 12.46 13.27 -0.27
C SER A 70 13.55 12.96 -1.30
N GLY A 71 14.28 11.85 -1.12
CA GLY A 71 15.27 11.36 -2.09
C GLY A 71 14.68 10.68 -3.34
N LEU A 72 13.35 10.49 -3.43
CA LEU A 72 12.72 9.98 -4.64
C LEU A 72 12.80 10.97 -5.79
N LYS A 73 13.19 10.47 -6.98
CA LYS A 73 13.18 11.25 -8.23
C LYS A 73 11.79 11.33 -8.86
N ALA A 74 10.99 10.30 -8.68
CA ALA A 74 9.61 10.24 -9.16
C ALA A 74 8.64 10.94 -8.20
N PRO A 75 7.54 11.52 -8.71
CA PRO A 75 6.45 12.01 -7.87
C PRO A 75 5.93 10.94 -6.91
N LEU A 76 5.50 11.34 -5.72
CA LEU A 76 4.96 10.48 -4.69
C LEU A 76 3.48 10.79 -4.42
N ARG A 77 2.66 9.76 -4.29
CA ARG A 77 1.32 9.83 -3.71
C ARG A 77 1.27 8.93 -2.49
N LEU A 78 0.65 9.43 -1.41
CA LEU A 78 0.51 8.68 -0.16
C LEU A 78 -0.96 8.58 0.21
N LEU A 79 -1.32 7.41 0.73
CA LEU A 79 -2.58 7.14 1.39
C LEU A 79 -2.30 6.79 2.86
N PRO A 80 -3.20 7.08 3.79
CA PRO A 80 -3.04 6.64 5.16
C PRO A 80 -3.46 5.18 5.32
N GLY A 81 -2.74 4.44 6.17
CA GLY A 81 -3.15 3.15 6.70
C GLY A 81 -3.70 3.27 8.13
N ASN A 82 -3.97 2.14 8.79
CA ASN A 82 -4.56 2.15 10.14
C ASN A 82 -3.56 2.54 11.24
N HIS A 83 -2.27 2.45 10.99
CA HIS A 83 -1.22 2.93 11.89
C HIS A 83 -0.92 4.41 11.74
N ASP A 84 -1.47 5.05 10.71
CA ASP A 84 -1.25 6.47 10.44
C ASP A 84 -2.30 7.38 11.10
N THR A 85 -1.99 8.68 11.15
CA THR A 85 -2.97 9.74 11.38
C THR A 85 -3.00 10.68 10.20
N ARG A 86 -4.20 11.15 9.79
CA ARG A 86 -4.32 12.12 8.67
C ARG A 86 -3.55 13.41 8.95
N ALA A 87 -3.68 13.91 10.16
CA ALA A 87 -3.02 15.16 10.55
C ALA A 87 -1.49 15.04 10.47
N GLY A 88 -0.91 13.98 11.06
CA GLY A 88 0.53 13.75 11.08
C GLY A 88 1.09 13.50 9.68
N LEU A 89 0.46 12.58 8.93
CA LEU A 89 0.85 12.28 7.54
C LEU A 89 0.70 13.53 6.65
N GLY A 90 -0.43 14.23 6.75
CA GLY A 90 -0.68 15.44 5.97
C GLY A 90 0.32 16.55 6.26
N ALA A 91 0.65 16.78 7.54
CA ALA A 91 1.63 17.79 7.94
C ALA A 91 3.03 17.45 7.41
N ALA A 92 3.47 16.19 7.53
CA ALA A 92 4.80 15.76 7.12
C ALA A 92 5.01 15.82 5.59
N PHE A 93 3.95 15.65 4.79
CA PHE A 93 4.03 15.58 3.33
C PHE A 93 3.35 16.77 2.63
N GLY A 94 3.21 17.91 3.31
CA GLY A 94 2.74 19.15 2.70
C GLY A 94 1.26 19.18 2.32
N ARG A 95 0.44 18.37 2.99
CA ARG A 95 -1.03 18.32 2.84
C ARG A 95 -1.73 18.52 4.20
N PRO A 96 -1.49 19.65 4.88
CA PRO A 96 -2.03 19.88 6.21
C PRO A 96 -3.56 19.98 6.16
N GLY A 97 -4.20 19.53 7.22
CA GLY A 97 -5.65 19.55 7.37
C GLY A 97 -6.16 18.25 8.00
N ASP A 98 -7.46 18.23 8.24
CA ASP A 98 -8.19 17.10 8.85
C ASP A 98 -9.05 16.32 7.83
N GLY A 99 -9.01 16.73 6.57
CA GLY A 99 -9.73 16.08 5.48
C GLY A 99 -9.16 14.72 5.06
N PHE A 100 -9.91 14.02 4.21
CA PHE A 100 -9.45 12.73 3.65
C PHE A 100 -8.24 12.93 2.73
N LEU A 101 -7.25 12.03 2.86
CA LEU A 101 -6.01 12.07 2.08
C LEU A 101 -6.10 11.19 0.84
N GLY A 102 -7.14 11.39 0.03
CA GLY A 102 -7.28 10.75 -1.27
C GLY A 102 -6.68 11.56 -2.42
N PHE A 103 -6.62 10.96 -3.61
CA PHE A 103 -6.25 11.63 -4.85
C PHE A 103 -7.01 11.05 -6.05
N SER A 104 -7.20 11.87 -7.09
CA SER A 104 -7.69 11.45 -8.39
C SER A 104 -6.93 12.20 -9.46
N GLU A 105 -6.29 11.49 -10.37
CA GLU A 105 -5.52 12.07 -11.47
C GLU A 105 -5.62 11.20 -12.72
N GLU A 106 -5.38 11.78 -13.87
CA GLU A 106 -5.33 11.06 -15.13
C GLU A 106 -3.93 11.16 -15.72
N ALA A 107 -3.40 10.04 -16.17
CA ALA A 107 -2.14 10.00 -16.88
C ALA A 107 -2.19 8.97 -18.01
N ARG A 108 -1.90 9.41 -19.23
CA ARG A 108 -1.85 8.56 -20.42
C ARG A 108 -3.12 7.73 -20.66
N GLY A 109 -4.29 8.32 -20.41
CA GLY A 109 -5.59 7.67 -20.56
C GLY A 109 -5.97 6.68 -19.45
N LEU A 110 -5.12 6.50 -18.43
CA LEU A 110 -5.44 5.74 -17.22
C LEU A 110 -5.81 6.70 -16.09
N ARG A 111 -6.93 6.43 -15.43
CA ARG A 111 -7.33 7.17 -14.23
C ARG A 111 -6.81 6.47 -12.98
N LEU A 112 -6.10 7.22 -12.16
CA LEU A 112 -5.57 6.78 -10.88
C LEU A 112 -6.42 7.37 -9.77
N VAL A 113 -6.96 6.53 -8.90
CA VAL A 113 -7.81 6.96 -7.77
C VAL A 113 -7.24 6.38 -6.49
N GLY A 114 -6.80 7.23 -5.58
CA GLY A 114 -6.40 6.83 -4.24
C GLY A 114 -7.51 7.10 -3.23
N LEU A 115 -8.01 6.05 -2.58
CA LEU A 115 -9.10 6.14 -1.60
C LEU A 115 -8.54 6.03 -0.18
N ASP A 116 -8.79 7.05 0.63
CA ASP A 116 -8.49 7.03 2.06
C ASP A 116 -9.44 6.09 2.79
N THR A 117 -8.92 5.03 3.38
CA THR A 117 -9.71 4.02 4.10
C THR A 117 -9.44 4.00 5.60
N LEU A 118 -8.62 4.92 6.11
CA LEU A 118 -8.32 5.03 7.54
C LEU A 118 -9.58 5.31 8.35
N GLU A 119 -9.85 4.48 9.36
CA GLU A 119 -10.85 4.75 10.39
C GLU A 119 -10.12 4.92 11.73
N PRO A 120 -10.09 6.12 12.32
CA PRO A 120 -9.30 6.37 13.52
C PRO A 120 -9.65 5.43 14.67
N GLY A 121 -8.61 4.84 15.30
CA GLY A 121 -8.76 3.90 16.42
C GLY A 121 -9.22 2.50 16.02
N ARG A 122 -9.25 2.17 14.72
CA ARG A 122 -9.64 0.84 14.23
C ARG A 122 -8.56 0.27 13.30
N THR A 123 -8.28 -1.02 13.44
CA THR A 123 -7.40 -1.73 12.51
C THR A 123 -8.09 -1.99 11.16
N GLY A 124 -9.41 -2.21 11.16
CA GLY A 124 -10.20 -2.37 9.94
C GLY A 124 -10.47 -1.03 9.24
N GLY A 125 -10.63 -1.09 7.92
CA GLY A 125 -10.85 0.08 7.09
C GLY A 125 -12.32 0.45 6.89
N ARG A 126 -12.57 1.68 6.40
CA ARG A 126 -13.91 2.15 6.08
C ARG A 126 -13.93 3.04 4.83
N LEU A 127 -14.95 2.87 4.00
CA LEU A 127 -15.35 3.83 2.97
C LEU A 127 -16.78 4.32 3.23
N CYS A 128 -16.93 5.57 3.66
CA CYS A 128 -18.21 6.26 3.75
C CYS A 128 -18.56 6.96 2.41
N ALA A 129 -19.76 7.48 2.31
CA ALA A 129 -20.23 8.18 1.11
C ALA A 129 -19.30 9.35 0.71
N ASP A 130 -18.79 10.11 1.68
CA ASP A 130 -17.91 11.25 1.37
C ASP A 130 -16.59 10.82 0.75
N ARG A 131 -16.00 9.69 1.19
CA ARG A 131 -14.78 9.14 0.61
C ARG A 131 -15.02 8.57 -0.79
N LEU A 132 -16.21 8.02 -1.05
CA LEU A 132 -16.58 7.50 -2.36
C LEU A 132 -16.82 8.61 -3.40
N LYS A 133 -17.17 9.85 -3.00
CA LYS A 133 -17.33 10.99 -3.89
C LYS A 133 -16.14 11.19 -4.83
N LEU A 134 -14.93 10.88 -4.35
CA LEU A 134 -13.73 11.00 -5.17
C LEU A 134 -13.76 10.04 -6.38
N LEU A 135 -14.20 8.80 -6.18
CA LEU A 135 -14.40 7.82 -7.26
C LEU A 135 -15.63 8.15 -8.11
N GLU A 136 -16.70 8.61 -7.49
CA GLU A 136 -17.94 8.97 -8.18
C GLU A 136 -17.77 10.17 -9.11
N ALA A 137 -16.88 11.10 -8.76
CA ALA A 137 -16.52 12.24 -9.58
C ALA A 137 -15.70 11.87 -10.85
N VAL A 138 -15.10 10.66 -10.86
CA VAL A 138 -14.40 10.15 -12.05
C VAL A 138 -15.43 9.86 -13.15
N PRO A 139 -15.28 10.40 -14.37
CA PRO A 139 -16.17 10.08 -15.50
C PRO A 139 -16.30 8.58 -15.73
N ARG A 140 -17.48 8.14 -16.14
CA ARG A 140 -17.68 6.76 -16.59
C ARG A 140 -17.08 6.60 -17.99
N GLY A 141 -16.42 5.47 -18.20
CA GLY A 141 -15.68 5.20 -19.44
C GLY A 141 -14.17 5.41 -19.27
N GLY A 142 -13.43 4.50 -19.83
CA GLY A 142 -11.98 4.40 -19.71
C GLY A 142 -11.50 3.66 -18.46
N PRO A 143 -10.25 3.18 -18.50
CA PRO A 143 -9.66 2.34 -17.49
C PRO A 143 -9.36 3.11 -16.20
N VAL A 144 -9.60 2.45 -15.07
CA VAL A 144 -9.36 2.99 -13.72
C VAL A 144 -8.47 2.01 -12.94
N LEU A 145 -7.46 2.53 -12.27
CA LEU A 145 -6.65 1.83 -11.28
C LEU A 145 -6.90 2.48 -9.91
N ILE A 146 -7.39 1.70 -8.97
CA ILE A 146 -7.72 2.18 -7.62
C ILE A 146 -6.61 1.74 -6.66
N PHE A 147 -6.16 2.67 -5.81
CA PHE A 147 -5.27 2.43 -4.69
C PHE A 147 -6.01 2.69 -3.38
N MET A 148 -5.83 1.83 -2.41
CA MET A 148 -6.33 2.01 -1.05
C MET A 148 -5.49 1.17 -0.08
N HIS A 149 -5.56 1.45 1.22
CA HIS A 149 -4.78 0.65 2.17
C HIS A 149 -5.44 -0.71 2.44
N HIS A 150 -6.66 -0.68 2.97
CA HIS A 150 -7.36 -1.90 3.37
C HIS A 150 -8.04 -2.55 2.17
N PRO A 151 -7.89 -3.87 1.94
CA PRO A 151 -8.69 -4.60 0.96
C PRO A 151 -10.19 -4.50 1.25
N PRO A 152 -11.04 -4.35 0.22
CA PRO A 152 -12.50 -4.23 0.40
C PRO A 152 -13.21 -5.55 0.66
N CYS A 153 -12.49 -6.66 0.68
CA CYS A 153 -12.99 -8.02 0.89
C CYS A 153 -11.94 -8.87 1.62
N PRO A 154 -12.34 -10.00 2.24
CA PRO A 154 -11.40 -10.95 2.80
C PRO A 154 -10.39 -11.42 1.75
N MET A 155 -9.12 -11.54 2.14
CA MET A 155 -8.02 -11.94 1.25
C MET A 155 -7.58 -13.40 1.41
N GLY A 156 -8.25 -14.17 2.27
CA GLY A 156 -7.89 -15.55 2.57
C GLY A 156 -6.82 -15.68 3.65
N LEU A 157 -6.63 -14.65 4.44
CA LEU A 157 -5.68 -14.56 5.54
C LEU A 157 -6.46 -14.44 6.85
N PRO A 158 -6.81 -15.54 7.55
CA PRO A 158 -7.79 -15.54 8.64
C PRO A 158 -7.54 -14.46 9.70
N PHE A 159 -6.29 -14.22 10.07
CA PHE A 159 -5.95 -13.19 11.04
C PHE A 159 -6.30 -11.78 10.52
N MET A 160 -5.86 -11.43 9.30
CA MET A 160 -6.10 -10.11 8.70
C MET A 160 -7.56 -9.94 8.28
N ASP A 161 -8.21 -11.01 7.83
CA ASP A 161 -9.63 -11.04 7.49
C ASP A 161 -10.53 -10.85 8.72
N GLY A 162 -9.98 -11.02 9.93
CA GLY A 162 -10.63 -10.71 11.21
C GLY A 162 -10.81 -9.22 11.46
N PHE A 163 -10.15 -8.34 10.70
CA PHE A 163 -10.32 -6.88 10.76
C PHE A 163 -11.29 -6.42 9.67
N PRO A 164 -12.58 -6.14 9.98
CA PRO A 164 -13.60 -5.93 8.97
C PRO A 164 -13.38 -4.61 8.21
N PHE A 165 -13.66 -4.66 6.89
CA PHE A 165 -13.77 -3.48 6.06
C PHE A 165 -15.24 -3.05 5.93
N GLU A 166 -15.53 -1.80 6.32
CA GLU A 166 -16.86 -1.22 6.19
C GLU A 166 -17.00 -0.44 4.86
N GLY A 167 -18.09 -0.68 4.13
CA GLY A 167 -18.35 0.02 2.86
C GLY A 167 -18.03 -0.79 1.61
N GLY A 168 -17.63 -2.07 1.71
CA GLY A 168 -17.33 -2.92 0.56
C GLY A 168 -18.49 -3.01 -0.43
N ALA A 169 -19.72 -3.21 0.06
CA ALA A 169 -20.90 -3.25 -0.81
C ALA A 169 -21.16 -1.90 -1.53
N ALA A 170 -20.87 -0.77 -0.89
CA ALA A 170 -20.99 0.54 -1.52
C ALA A 170 -19.93 0.74 -2.60
N LEU A 171 -18.66 0.33 -2.32
CA LEU A 171 -17.60 0.34 -3.32
C LEU A 171 -17.94 -0.57 -4.51
N ALA A 172 -18.45 -1.79 -4.27
CA ALA A 172 -18.87 -2.69 -5.34
C ALA A 172 -19.92 -2.05 -6.27
N ARG A 173 -20.90 -1.34 -5.70
CA ARG A 173 -21.88 -0.57 -6.50
C ARG A 173 -21.23 0.60 -7.25
N ALA A 174 -20.30 1.32 -6.62
CA ALA A 174 -19.64 2.46 -7.24
C ALA A 174 -18.77 2.07 -8.44
N ILE A 175 -18.13 0.88 -8.39
CA ILE A 175 -17.31 0.36 -9.50
C ILE A 175 -18.14 -0.37 -10.57
N ALA A 176 -19.37 -0.76 -10.28
CA ALA A 176 -20.22 -1.47 -11.23
C ALA A 176 -20.37 -0.69 -12.54
N GLY A 177 -20.11 -1.37 -13.68
CA GLY A 177 -20.14 -0.77 -15.00
C GLY A 177 -19.01 0.22 -15.30
N ARG A 178 -17.96 0.24 -14.48
CA ARG A 178 -16.68 0.91 -14.77
C ARG A 178 -15.63 -0.11 -15.16
N GLU A 179 -14.68 0.29 -15.98
CA GLU A 179 -13.51 -0.51 -16.32
C GLU A 179 -12.44 -0.36 -15.22
N VAL A 180 -12.70 -0.99 -14.05
CA VAL A 180 -11.71 -1.01 -12.97
C VAL A 180 -10.74 -2.17 -13.22
N LEU A 181 -9.53 -1.84 -13.65
CA LEU A 181 -8.51 -2.84 -14.00
C LEU A 181 -8.00 -3.57 -12.77
N ARG A 182 -7.88 -2.86 -11.63
CA ARG A 182 -7.39 -3.42 -10.38
C ARG A 182 -7.70 -2.49 -9.20
N ILE A 183 -7.85 -3.08 -8.02
CA ILE A 183 -7.77 -2.40 -6.73
C ILE A 183 -6.48 -2.86 -6.05
N ALA A 184 -5.53 -1.95 -5.87
CA ALA A 184 -4.21 -2.20 -5.32
C ALA A 184 -4.14 -1.76 -3.85
N CYS A 185 -3.88 -2.72 -2.95
CA CYS A 185 -3.94 -2.55 -1.51
C CYS A 185 -2.60 -2.84 -0.81
N GLY A 186 -2.52 -2.47 0.48
CA GLY A 186 -1.52 -2.90 1.45
C GLY A 186 -2.14 -3.71 2.57
N HIS A 187 -1.79 -3.39 3.82
CA HIS A 187 -2.42 -3.85 5.06
C HIS A 187 -2.17 -5.31 5.45
N VAL A 188 -2.25 -6.23 4.51
CA VAL A 188 -2.26 -7.67 4.84
C VAL A 188 -0.86 -8.29 4.94
N HIS A 189 0.19 -7.51 4.66
CA HIS A 189 1.59 -7.95 4.73
C HIS A 189 1.85 -9.28 3.99
N ALA A 190 1.21 -9.45 2.83
CA ALA A 190 1.37 -10.61 1.98
C ALA A 190 1.13 -10.24 0.52
N ASP A 191 1.82 -10.95 -0.39
CA ASP A 191 1.59 -10.82 -1.83
C ASP A 191 0.44 -11.75 -2.22
N VAL A 192 -0.77 -11.22 -2.32
CA VAL A 192 -1.99 -11.99 -2.53
C VAL A 192 -2.96 -11.27 -3.45
N GLU A 193 -3.71 -12.04 -4.23
CA GLU A 193 -4.72 -11.53 -5.16
C GLU A 193 -6.04 -12.28 -5.05
N ARG A 194 -7.15 -11.56 -5.28
CA ARG A 194 -8.49 -12.12 -5.25
C ARG A 194 -9.41 -11.42 -6.24
N HIS A 195 -10.20 -12.19 -6.98
CA HIS A 195 -11.30 -11.65 -7.76
C HIS A 195 -12.45 -11.20 -6.85
N TRP A 196 -12.92 -9.96 -7.06
CA TRP A 196 -14.01 -9.38 -6.29
C TRP A 196 -14.75 -8.30 -7.11
N ALA A 197 -16.09 -8.33 -7.09
CA ALA A 197 -16.96 -7.32 -7.71
C ALA A 197 -16.60 -6.99 -9.17
N GLY A 198 -16.17 -7.98 -9.95
CA GLY A 198 -15.83 -7.84 -11.37
C GLY A 198 -14.44 -7.29 -11.66
N THR A 199 -13.60 -7.11 -10.64
CA THR A 199 -12.20 -6.70 -10.78
C THR A 199 -11.27 -7.60 -9.97
N LEU A 200 -9.98 -7.33 -10.01
CA LEU A 200 -8.95 -7.99 -9.21
C LEU A 200 -8.51 -7.08 -8.07
N VAL A 201 -8.65 -7.56 -6.83
CA VAL A 201 -8.07 -6.94 -5.64
C VAL A 201 -6.73 -7.59 -5.37
N SER A 202 -5.70 -6.80 -5.13
CA SER A 202 -4.36 -7.31 -4.83
C SER A 202 -3.73 -6.53 -3.69
N ALA A 203 -3.13 -7.23 -2.75
CA ALA A 203 -2.27 -6.63 -1.75
C ALA A 203 -0.81 -6.79 -2.16
N ALA A 204 -0.04 -5.71 -2.06
CA ALA A 204 1.39 -5.75 -2.32
C ALA A 204 2.16 -6.25 -1.09
N PRO A 205 3.35 -6.84 -1.29
CA PRO A 205 4.21 -7.21 -0.17
C PRO A 205 4.60 -5.98 0.64
N ALA A 206 4.57 -6.11 1.97
CA ALA A 206 4.97 -5.05 2.88
C ALA A 206 6.46 -4.75 2.78
N ALA A 207 6.84 -3.50 2.98
CA ALA A 207 8.24 -3.11 3.02
C ALA A 207 8.92 -3.48 4.35
N SER A 208 8.15 -3.62 5.44
CA SER A 208 8.68 -3.96 6.76
C SER A 208 8.92 -5.45 6.95
N ALA A 209 7.88 -6.26 6.89
CA ALA A 209 7.92 -7.71 7.07
C ALA A 209 6.65 -8.34 6.51
N GLN A 210 6.69 -9.64 6.25
CA GLN A 210 5.55 -10.38 5.72
C GLN A 210 4.88 -11.21 6.83
N LEU A 211 3.57 -11.40 6.69
CA LEU A 211 2.84 -12.44 7.43
C LEU A 211 2.97 -13.74 6.62
N PRO A 212 3.62 -14.79 7.18
CA PRO A 212 3.79 -16.05 6.46
C PRO A 212 2.43 -16.77 6.34
N VAL A 213 1.96 -16.96 5.13
CA VAL A 213 0.64 -17.55 4.84
C VAL A 213 0.64 -19.08 4.85
N ASP A 214 1.82 -19.70 4.69
CA ASP A 214 1.95 -21.14 4.44
C ASP A 214 2.70 -21.90 5.54
N LEU A 215 3.06 -21.24 6.64
CA LEU A 215 3.80 -21.92 7.71
C LEU A 215 2.87 -22.45 8.80
N PRO A 216 3.09 -23.71 9.29
CA PRO A 216 2.38 -24.24 10.44
C PRO A 216 2.49 -23.40 11.72
N ALA A 217 3.49 -22.49 11.79
CA ALA A 217 3.67 -21.52 12.86
C ALA A 217 2.56 -20.45 12.94
N PHE A 218 1.66 -20.40 11.95
CA PHE A 218 0.42 -19.61 12.00
C PHE A 218 -0.70 -20.29 12.79
N ALA A 219 -0.43 -21.45 13.37
CA ALA A 219 -1.29 -21.96 14.42
C ALA A 219 -1.47 -20.84 15.49
N GLU A 220 -2.72 -20.51 15.75
CA GLU A 220 -3.15 -19.45 16.62
C GLU A 220 -2.31 -19.41 17.91
N SER A 221 -1.64 -18.28 18.14
CA SER A 221 -1.14 -18.04 19.48
C SER A 221 -2.36 -17.97 20.42
N PRO A 222 -2.22 -18.29 21.72
CA PRO A 222 -3.32 -18.23 22.67
C PRO A 222 -4.03 -16.86 22.74
N ARG A 223 -3.52 -15.84 22.05
CA ARG A 223 -4.06 -14.48 21.97
C ARG A 223 -4.71 -14.18 20.60
N GLY A 224 -4.87 -15.16 19.70
CA GLY A 224 -5.38 -14.93 18.34
C GLY A 224 -4.47 -14.06 17.45
N LEU A 225 -3.22 -13.83 17.87
CA LEU A 225 -2.24 -13.09 17.09
C LEU A 225 -1.43 -14.07 16.22
N PRO A 226 -0.92 -13.65 15.04
CA PRO A 226 0.04 -14.44 14.30
C PRO A 226 1.21 -14.83 15.21
N ALA A 227 1.64 -16.09 15.12
CA ALA A 227 2.76 -16.57 15.93
C ALA A 227 4.11 -15.91 15.56
N GLY A 228 4.18 -15.20 14.42
CA GLY A 228 5.37 -14.52 13.97
C GLY A 228 5.21 -13.77 12.65
N PHE A 229 6.32 -13.25 12.18
CA PHE A 229 6.48 -12.61 10.88
C PHE A 229 7.80 -13.07 10.25
N THR A 230 7.93 -12.94 8.93
CA THR A 230 9.17 -13.20 8.21
C THR A 230 9.77 -11.89 7.70
N VAL A 231 11.10 -11.82 7.72
CA VAL A 231 11.85 -10.77 7.02
C VAL A 231 12.31 -11.36 5.69
N GLU A 232 11.73 -10.91 4.62
CA GLU A 232 11.99 -11.39 3.27
C GLU A 232 12.79 -10.36 2.47
N PRO A 233 13.43 -10.76 1.36
CA PRO A 233 14.01 -9.81 0.43
C PRO A 233 12.99 -8.76 -0.01
N LEU A 234 13.42 -7.50 -0.10
CA LEU A 234 12.53 -6.39 -0.43
C LEU A 234 11.92 -6.56 -1.82
N ARG A 235 10.61 -6.40 -1.89
CA ARG A 235 9.83 -6.46 -3.12
C ARG A 235 8.94 -5.24 -3.24
N ILE A 236 8.66 -4.85 -4.49
CA ILE A 236 7.70 -3.81 -4.83
C ILE A 236 6.75 -4.34 -5.89
N ARG A 237 5.58 -3.72 -6.00
CA ARG A 237 4.68 -4.00 -7.10
C ARG A 237 4.81 -2.93 -8.17
N LEU A 238 5.02 -3.36 -9.42
CA LEU A 238 5.03 -2.48 -10.58
C LEU A 238 3.73 -2.67 -11.37
N HIS A 239 3.13 -1.55 -11.72
CA HIS A 239 1.96 -1.46 -12.59
C HIS A 239 2.42 -0.76 -13.87
N ASP A 240 2.60 -1.50 -14.95
CA ASP A 240 3.04 -1.00 -16.25
C ASP A 240 1.82 -0.84 -17.17
N TRP A 241 1.48 0.39 -17.52
CA TRP A 241 0.40 0.77 -18.44
C TRP A 241 0.98 1.18 -19.78
N ASP A 242 0.57 0.52 -20.87
CA ASP A 242 1.04 0.79 -22.23
C ASP A 242 0.10 1.68 -23.07
N GLY A 243 -1.06 2.04 -22.51
CA GLY A 243 -2.13 2.80 -23.16
C GLY A 243 -3.37 1.94 -23.46
N ALA A 244 -3.28 0.63 -23.32
CA ALA A 244 -4.36 -0.32 -23.55
C ALA A 244 -4.42 -1.44 -22.50
N THR A 245 -3.27 -1.88 -22.01
CA THR A 245 -3.15 -3.03 -21.12
C THR A 245 -2.37 -2.68 -19.87
N LEU A 246 -2.85 -3.14 -18.71
CA LEU A 246 -2.14 -3.05 -17.43
C LEU A 246 -1.41 -4.35 -17.16
N THR A 247 -0.08 -4.34 -17.18
CA THR A 247 0.75 -5.44 -16.71
C THR A 247 1.17 -5.19 -15.28
N VAL A 248 0.95 -6.17 -14.40
CA VAL A 248 1.32 -6.05 -12.98
C VAL A 248 2.30 -7.15 -12.61
N LYS A 249 3.37 -6.79 -11.92
CA LYS A 249 4.40 -7.72 -11.48
C LYS A 249 4.98 -7.32 -10.13
N THR A 250 5.26 -8.29 -9.30
CA THR A 250 6.07 -8.09 -8.09
C THR A 250 7.53 -8.33 -8.47
N VAL A 251 8.39 -7.37 -8.15
CA VAL A 251 9.81 -7.44 -8.44
C VAL A 251 10.62 -7.35 -7.17
N MET A 252 11.67 -8.16 -7.08
CA MET A 252 12.67 -8.07 -6.04
C MET A 252 13.58 -6.88 -6.34
N VAL A 253 13.84 -6.04 -5.35
CA VAL A 253 14.64 -4.82 -5.50
C VAL A 253 16.04 -4.95 -4.90
N GLU A 254 16.31 -6.02 -4.19
CA GLU A 254 17.62 -6.36 -3.68
C GLU A 254 18.46 -7.08 -4.74
N ALA A 255 19.78 -7.11 -4.54
CA ALA A 255 20.67 -7.79 -5.45
C ALA A 255 20.36 -9.30 -5.47
N VAL A 256 20.25 -9.84 -6.65
CA VAL A 256 20.15 -11.27 -6.90
C VAL A 256 21.38 -11.74 -7.67
N GLU A 257 21.71 -13.00 -7.57
CA GLU A 257 22.76 -13.58 -8.38
C GLU A 257 22.37 -13.59 -9.87
N GLY A 258 23.27 -13.20 -10.74
CA GLY A 258 22.98 -13.04 -12.18
C GLY A 258 22.95 -11.57 -12.64
N PRO A 259 22.40 -11.27 -13.83
CA PRO A 259 21.82 -12.23 -14.78
C PRO A 259 22.86 -13.11 -15.49
N TYR A 260 22.51 -14.37 -15.68
CA TYR A 260 23.31 -15.29 -16.48
C TYR A 260 22.79 -15.29 -17.92
N PRO A 261 23.69 -15.30 -18.94
CA PRO A 261 23.25 -15.43 -20.35
C PRO A 261 22.63 -16.82 -20.56
N PHE A 262 21.61 -16.89 -21.39
CA PHE A 262 21.15 -18.17 -21.87
C PHE A 262 22.25 -18.82 -22.75
N PRO A 263 22.48 -20.11 -22.60
CA PRO A 263 23.39 -20.79 -23.51
C PRO A 263 22.83 -20.68 -24.96
N PRO A 264 23.70 -20.62 -25.98
CA PRO A 264 23.29 -20.52 -27.37
C PRO A 264 22.52 -21.76 -27.87
#